data_f23a0c4324501f2c980d40a960830098
#
_entry.id   f23a0c4324501f2c980d40a960830098
#
_cell.length_a   1.000
_cell.length_b   1.000
_cell.length_c   1.000
_cell.angle_alpha   90.00
_cell.angle_beta   90.00
_cell.angle_gamma   90.00
#
_symmetry.space_group_name_H-M   'P 1'
#
loop_
_entity.id
_entity.type
_entity.pdbx_description
1 polymer ?
#
loop_
_entity_poly.entity_id
_entity_poly.type
_entity_poly.pdbx_seq_one_letter_code
_entity_poly.pdbx_strand_id
1 'polypeptide(L)'
;MNKQGKKHVLYYTLSIIGCIVYVALIVSVSVMVVKIVSQNGTYPAGSDTMYHIYRGDYVYNSIKDGNWYPLYDYMWYNGVELMRYWAPLAAYFMAFCEMLADGNMLIGYLIFVGIISVLGALSWLYIGIRMKRPVLGAFIGFIWFFMPNNLCALFVEGNLARSLSMIFLPLFIYEVSEYLKDRKVIRIPFVMISFILIALCHLGYAGMVALAVLVYCIVHMIEG
;
A
#
# COMPACT_ATOMS: atom_id res chain seq x y z
N MET A 1 -4.93 -23.78 36.97
CA MET A 1 -4.99 -22.50 36.29
C MET A 1 -6.08 -21.65 36.94
N ASN A 2 -5.70 -20.50 37.53
CA ASN A 2 -6.61 -19.58 38.25
C ASN A 2 -7.66 -19.00 37.28
N LYS A 3 -8.86 -18.61 37.76
CA LYS A 3 -9.95 -17.98 36.98
C LYS A 3 -9.48 -16.82 36.07
N GLN A 4 -8.50 -16.06 36.55
CA GLN A 4 -7.89 -14.95 35.86
C GLN A 4 -7.04 -15.41 34.65
N GLY A 5 -6.28 -16.49 34.79
CA GLY A 5 -5.52 -17.10 33.70
C GLY A 5 -6.40 -17.66 32.58
N LYS A 6 -7.55 -18.28 32.92
CA LYS A 6 -8.52 -18.76 31.93
C LYS A 6 -9.14 -17.61 31.13
N LYS A 7 -9.45 -16.46 31.77
CA LYS A 7 -9.97 -15.28 31.07
C LYS A 7 -8.94 -14.67 30.09
N HIS A 8 -7.66 -14.62 30.46
CA HIS A 8 -6.58 -14.15 29.58
C HIS A 8 -6.42 -15.05 28.36
N VAL A 9 -6.35 -16.38 28.56
CA VAL A 9 -6.23 -17.33 27.45
C VAL A 9 -7.42 -17.19 26.49
N LEU A 10 -8.66 -17.15 27.04
CA LEU A 10 -9.86 -16.97 26.21
C LEU A 10 -9.84 -15.67 25.41
N TYR A 11 -9.42 -14.55 26.00
CA TYR A 11 -9.33 -13.27 25.31
C TYR A 11 -8.32 -13.32 24.15
N TYR A 12 -7.11 -13.87 24.37
CA TYR A 12 -6.13 -14.01 23.29
C TYR A 12 -6.59 -14.94 22.19
N THR A 13 -7.22 -16.07 22.55
CA THR A 13 -7.77 -17.01 21.55
C THR A 13 -8.83 -16.33 20.69
N LEU A 14 -9.79 -15.61 21.30
CA LEU A 14 -10.82 -14.87 20.56
C LEU A 14 -10.23 -13.77 19.67
N SER A 15 -9.20 -13.07 20.15
CA SER A 15 -8.50 -12.05 19.35
C SER A 15 -7.81 -12.65 18.12
N ILE A 16 -7.14 -13.79 18.27
CA ILE A 16 -6.49 -14.49 17.15
C ILE A 16 -7.55 -14.96 16.14
N ILE A 17 -8.62 -15.60 16.62
CA ILE A 17 -9.73 -16.04 15.74
C ILE A 17 -10.31 -14.82 15.00
N GLY A 18 -10.56 -13.71 15.71
CA GLY A 18 -11.06 -12.48 15.09
C GLY A 18 -10.13 -11.93 14.01
N CYS A 19 -8.81 -11.94 14.22
CA CYS A 19 -7.83 -11.56 13.20
C CYS A 19 -7.86 -12.48 11.97
N ILE A 20 -7.94 -13.80 12.19
CA ILE A 20 -8.04 -14.79 11.09
C ILE A 20 -9.32 -14.57 10.27
N VAL A 21 -10.46 -14.41 10.94
CA VAL A 21 -11.74 -14.13 10.28
C VAL A 21 -11.68 -12.82 9.49
N TYR A 22 -11.08 -11.78 10.05
CA TYR A 22 -10.90 -10.51 9.35
C TYR A 22 -10.03 -10.65 8.11
N VAL A 23 -8.89 -11.34 8.20
CA VAL A 23 -8.00 -11.58 7.05
C VAL A 23 -8.76 -12.35 5.95
N ALA A 24 -9.49 -13.40 6.32
CA ALA A 24 -10.32 -14.16 5.37
C ALA A 24 -11.38 -13.28 4.69
N LEU A 25 -12.04 -12.39 5.45
CA LEU A 25 -13.01 -11.43 4.94
C LEU A 25 -12.36 -10.47 3.91
N ILE A 26 -11.23 -9.85 4.26
CA ILE A 26 -10.54 -8.90 3.38
C ILE A 26 -10.05 -9.59 2.10
N VAL A 27 -9.50 -10.79 2.20
CA VAL A 27 -9.10 -11.58 1.01
C VAL A 27 -10.32 -11.89 0.14
N SER A 28 -11.43 -12.31 0.73
CA SER A 28 -12.67 -12.61 -0.01
C SER A 28 -13.20 -11.36 -0.73
N VAL A 29 -13.21 -10.21 -0.06
CA VAL A 29 -13.62 -8.92 -0.64
C VAL A 29 -12.67 -8.51 -1.76
N SER A 30 -11.36 -8.65 -1.56
CA SER A 30 -10.36 -8.35 -2.61
C SER A 30 -10.56 -9.23 -3.85
N VAL A 31 -10.80 -10.53 -3.67
CA VAL A 31 -11.12 -11.44 -4.79
C VAL A 31 -12.41 -11.03 -5.49
N MET A 32 -13.43 -10.59 -4.75
CA MET A 32 -14.68 -10.10 -5.34
C MET A 32 -14.43 -8.82 -6.17
N VAL A 33 -13.67 -7.87 -5.67
CA VAL A 33 -13.29 -6.66 -6.41
C VAL A 33 -12.53 -7.01 -7.68
N VAL A 34 -11.52 -7.89 -7.59
CA VAL A 34 -10.77 -8.37 -8.74
C VAL A 34 -11.70 -9.01 -9.79
N LYS A 35 -12.66 -9.85 -9.37
CA LYS A 35 -13.66 -10.44 -10.28
C LYS A 35 -14.51 -9.38 -10.97
N ILE A 36 -15.00 -8.38 -10.22
CA ILE A 36 -15.81 -7.29 -10.80
C ILE A 36 -14.98 -6.50 -11.82
N VAL A 37 -13.75 -6.16 -11.48
CA VAL A 37 -12.85 -5.40 -12.37
C VAL A 37 -12.49 -6.17 -13.63
N SER A 38 -12.40 -7.51 -13.55
CA SER A 38 -12.00 -8.37 -14.68
C SER A 38 -13.18 -8.85 -15.56
N GLN A 39 -14.43 -8.53 -15.24
CA GLN A 39 -15.61 -9.07 -15.90
C GLN A 39 -15.61 -8.92 -17.43
N ASN A 40 -15.04 -7.85 -17.96
CA ASN A 40 -15.00 -7.57 -19.37
C ASN A 40 -13.67 -7.96 -20.05
N GLY A 41 -12.73 -8.55 -19.30
CA GLY A 41 -11.40 -8.90 -19.82
C GLY A 41 -10.56 -7.69 -20.27
N THR A 42 -10.91 -6.48 -19.81
CA THR A 42 -10.23 -5.22 -20.13
C THR A 42 -9.74 -4.52 -18.86
N TYR A 43 -8.77 -3.63 -19.04
CA TYR A 43 -8.32 -2.78 -17.93
C TYR A 43 -9.36 -1.72 -17.58
N PRO A 44 -9.47 -1.29 -16.31
CA PRO A 44 -10.27 -0.13 -15.94
C PRO A 44 -9.82 1.13 -16.69
N ALA A 45 -10.78 2.00 -17.00
CA ALA A 45 -10.57 3.23 -17.75
C ALA A 45 -9.96 4.37 -16.94
N GLY A 46 -9.00 4.09 -16.06
CA GLY A 46 -8.27 5.11 -15.30
C GLY A 46 -7.32 5.90 -16.20
N SER A 47 -7.17 7.21 -15.97
CA SER A 47 -6.35 8.10 -16.82
C SER A 47 -4.91 7.62 -16.96
N ASP A 48 -4.31 7.10 -15.88
CA ASP A 48 -2.90 6.72 -15.81
C ASP A 48 -2.68 5.19 -15.77
N THR A 49 -3.76 4.41 -15.74
CA THR A 49 -3.70 2.94 -15.57
C THR A 49 -2.76 2.28 -16.57
N MET A 50 -2.95 2.56 -17.87
CA MET A 50 -2.16 1.95 -18.92
C MET A 50 -0.68 2.37 -18.86
N TYR A 51 -0.42 3.61 -18.48
CA TYR A 51 0.95 4.09 -18.30
C TYR A 51 1.68 3.33 -17.18
N HIS A 52 1.03 3.10 -16.05
CA HIS A 52 1.63 2.35 -14.95
C HIS A 52 1.82 0.87 -15.28
N ILE A 53 0.88 0.25 -16.00
CA ILE A 53 1.00 -1.14 -16.48
C ILE A 53 2.16 -1.24 -17.46
N TYR A 54 2.23 -0.35 -18.44
CA TYR A 54 3.33 -0.30 -19.41
C TYR A 54 4.69 -0.19 -18.74
N ARG A 55 4.84 0.68 -17.73
CA ARG A 55 6.09 0.79 -16.98
C ARG A 55 6.45 -0.48 -16.22
N GLY A 56 5.46 -1.19 -15.69
CA GLY A 56 5.67 -2.49 -15.05
C GLY A 56 6.16 -3.54 -16.05
N ASP A 57 5.50 -3.65 -17.19
CA ASP A 57 5.88 -4.57 -18.28
C ASP A 57 7.28 -4.24 -18.82
N TYR A 58 7.58 -2.98 -19.03
CA TYR A 58 8.92 -2.54 -19.44
C TYR A 58 10.01 -2.99 -18.45
N VAL A 59 9.79 -2.83 -17.14
CA VAL A 59 10.71 -3.30 -16.10
C VAL A 59 10.77 -4.83 -16.09
N TYR A 60 9.64 -5.53 -16.20
CA TYR A 60 9.58 -6.98 -16.24
C TYR A 60 10.43 -7.55 -17.39
N ASN A 61 10.24 -7.05 -18.61
CA ASN A 61 10.98 -7.50 -19.79
C ASN A 61 12.47 -7.14 -19.67
N SER A 62 12.81 -5.94 -19.20
CA SER A 62 14.20 -5.52 -18.99
C SER A 62 14.92 -6.41 -17.99
N ILE A 63 14.26 -6.82 -16.91
CA ILE A 63 14.85 -7.75 -15.93
C ILE A 63 15.10 -9.13 -16.56
N LYS A 64 14.19 -9.62 -17.40
CA LYS A 64 14.38 -10.88 -18.14
C LYS A 64 15.60 -10.83 -19.05
N ASP A 65 15.87 -9.66 -19.64
CA ASP A 65 17.04 -9.41 -20.49
C ASP A 65 18.32 -9.12 -19.68
N GLY A 66 18.26 -9.23 -18.34
CA GLY A 66 19.40 -9.02 -17.44
C GLY A 66 19.65 -7.55 -17.06
N ASN A 67 18.82 -6.60 -17.52
CA ASN A 67 18.90 -5.20 -17.16
C ASN A 67 17.98 -4.88 -15.98
N TRP A 68 18.53 -4.85 -14.77
CA TRP A 68 17.78 -4.64 -13.53
C TRP A 68 17.35 -3.19 -13.29
N TYR A 69 17.95 -2.23 -13.99
CA TYR A 69 17.61 -0.81 -13.86
C TYR A 69 17.58 -0.14 -15.24
N PRO A 70 16.49 -0.33 -15.99
CA PRO A 70 16.37 0.25 -17.32
C PRO A 70 16.18 1.77 -17.22
N LEU A 71 17.13 2.52 -17.79
CA LEU A 71 17.13 3.98 -17.72
C LEU A 71 16.34 4.62 -18.85
N TYR A 72 16.37 4.02 -20.04
CA TYR A 72 15.90 4.66 -21.27
C TYR A 72 15.02 3.71 -22.06
N ASP A 73 13.80 4.15 -22.36
CA ASP A 73 12.85 3.46 -23.22
C ASP A 73 12.78 4.16 -24.59
N TYR A 74 13.19 3.47 -25.64
CA TYR A 74 13.21 3.98 -27.00
C TYR A 74 11.83 4.02 -27.65
N MET A 75 10.88 3.23 -27.18
CA MET A 75 9.56 3.04 -27.78
C MET A 75 8.55 4.08 -27.31
N TRP A 76 8.77 4.74 -26.18
CA TRP A 76 7.88 5.75 -25.63
C TRP A 76 8.32 7.16 -26.07
N TYR A 77 7.42 7.91 -26.74
CA TYR A 77 7.65 9.31 -27.18
C TYR A 77 8.99 9.54 -27.93
N ASN A 78 9.43 8.59 -28.77
CA ASN A 78 10.73 8.60 -29.44
C ASN A 78 11.95 8.55 -28.49
N GLY A 79 11.74 8.07 -27.27
CA GLY A 79 12.75 7.88 -26.25
C GLY A 79 12.53 8.73 -25.02
N VAL A 80 12.47 8.07 -23.86
CA VAL A 80 12.29 8.73 -22.57
C VAL A 80 13.05 8.00 -21.46
N GLU A 81 13.58 8.76 -20.50
CA GLU A 81 14.21 8.22 -19.30
C GLU A 81 13.14 7.88 -18.24
N LEU A 82 12.48 6.71 -18.37
CA LEU A 82 11.34 6.32 -17.54
C LEU A 82 11.61 6.31 -16.04
N MET A 83 12.83 5.96 -15.62
CA MET A 83 13.19 5.84 -14.20
C MET A 83 13.77 7.11 -13.60
N ARG A 84 14.06 8.14 -14.42
CA ARG A 84 14.65 9.39 -13.94
C ARG A 84 13.67 10.30 -13.23
N TYR A 85 12.45 10.40 -13.77
CA TYR A 85 11.45 11.36 -13.31
C TYR A 85 10.36 10.74 -12.45
N TRP A 86 10.31 9.42 -12.39
CA TRP A 86 9.23 8.68 -11.72
C TRP A 86 9.79 7.74 -10.67
N ALA A 87 9.17 7.76 -9.51
CA ALA A 87 9.54 6.87 -8.42
C ALA A 87 9.42 5.39 -8.85
N PRO A 88 10.43 4.55 -8.57
CA PRO A 88 10.56 3.24 -9.20
C PRO A 88 9.72 2.12 -8.57
N LEU A 89 9.38 2.21 -7.27
CA LEU A 89 8.86 1.07 -6.51
C LEU A 89 7.55 0.52 -7.10
N ALA A 90 6.66 1.39 -7.57
CA ALA A 90 5.40 0.94 -8.15
C ALA A 90 5.60 0.16 -9.46
N ALA A 91 6.57 0.55 -10.31
CA ALA A 91 6.89 -0.16 -11.54
C ALA A 91 7.51 -1.53 -11.25
N TYR A 92 8.44 -1.62 -10.29
CA TYR A 92 9.00 -2.91 -9.86
C TYR A 92 7.96 -3.80 -9.20
N PHE A 93 7.06 -3.23 -8.40
CA PHE A 93 5.99 -4.01 -7.79
C PHE A 93 4.99 -4.53 -8.82
N MET A 94 4.69 -3.74 -9.85
CA MET A 94 3.88 -4.17 -10.98
C MET A 94 4.59 -5.27 -11.79
N ALA A 95 5.88 -5.12 -12.08
CA ALA A 95 6.70 -6.16 -12.71
C ALA A 95 6.73 -7.46 -11.91
N PHE A 96 6.82 -7.37 -10.58
CA PHE A 96 6.71 -8.53 -9.70
C PHE A 96 5.34 -9.21 -9.81
N CYS A 97 4.24 -8.45 -9.85
CA CYS A 97 2.90 -9.01 -10.05
C CYS A 97 2.76 -9.67 -11.42
N GLU A 98 3.36 -9.10 -12.45
CA GLU A 98 3.38 -9.67 -13.80
C GLU A 98 4.22 -10.95 -13.87
N MET A 99 5.33 -11.00 -13.14
CA MET A 99 6.12 -12.24 -12.99
C MET A 99 5.30 -13.36 -12.36
N LEU A 100 4.46 -13.06 -11.33
CA LEU A 100 3.54 -14.02 -10.73
C LEU A 100 2.42 -14.46 -11.69
N ALA A 101 2.20 -13.70 -12.75
CA ALA A 101 1.21 -13.95 -13.80
C ALA A 101 1.82 -14.54 -15.09
N ASP A 102 3.03 -15.09 -15.02
CA ASP A 102 3.78 -15.66 -16.15
C ASP A 102 3.89 -14.68 -17.35
N GLY A 103 4.01 -13.38 -17.07
CA GLY A 103 4.13 -12.32 -18.09
C GLY A 103 2.79 -11.84 -18.67
N ASN A 104 1.68 -12.16 -18.03
CA ASN A 104 0.38 -11.63 -18.42
C ASN A 104 0.09 -10.30 -17.70
N MET A 105 0.19 -9.18 -18.40
CA MET A 105 0.00 -7.83 -17.87
C MET A 105 -1.37 -7.63 -17.20
N LEU A 106 -2.46 -8.16 -17.79
CA LEU A 106 -3.81 -8.03 -17.24
C LEU A 106 -3.92 -8.77 -15.90
N ILE A 107 -3.47 -10.02 -15.86
CA ILE A 107 -3.48 -10.82 -14.64
C ILE A 107 -2.54 -10.19 -13.60
N GLY A 108 -1.36 -9.71 -14.01
CA GLY A 108 -0.43 -8.96 -13.14
C GLY A 108 -1.08 -7.74 -12.51
N TYR A 109 -1.82 -6.95 -13.28
CA TYR A 109 -2.59 -5.81 -12.78
C TYR A 109 -3.66 -6.25 -11.75
N LEU A 110 -4.39 -7.33 -12.02
CA LEU A 110 -5.40 -7.85 -11.09
C LEU A 110 -4.78 -8.37 -9.79
N ILE A 111 -3.61 -9.01 -9.87
CA ILE A 111 -2.81 -9.40 -8.69
C ILE A 111 -2.38 -8.15 -7.90
N PHE A 112 -1.90 -7.12 -8.59
CA PHE A 112 -1.54 -5.83 -7.97
C PHE A 112 -2.72 -5.26 -7.18
N VAL A 113 -3.89 -5.14 -7.80
CA VAL A 113 -5.13 -4.63 -7.15
C VAL A 113 -5.48 -5.47 -5.93
N GLY A 114 -5.42 -6.80 -6.04
CA GLY A 114 -5.70 -7.72 -4.94
C GLY A 114 -4.74 -7.52 -3.76
N ILE A 115 -3.44 -7.48 -4.03
CA ILE A 115 -2.40 -7.34 -2.99
C ILE A 115 -2.51 -5.99 -2.28
N ILE A 116 -2.63 -4.87 -2.99
CA ILE A 116 -2.71 -3.55 -2.35
C ILE A 116 -3.97 -3.41 -1.51
N SER A 117 -5.07 -4.02 -1.92
CA SER A 117 -6.32 -4.05 -1.16
C SER A 117 -6.15 -4.76 0.19
N VAL A 118 -5.54 -5.94 0.16
CA VAL A 118 -5.26 -6.72 1.37
C VAL A 118 -4.25 -5.98 2.27
N LEU A 119 -3.13 -5.54 1.72
CA LEU A 119 -2.07 -4.89 2.51
C LEU A 119 -2.53 -3.56 3.11
N GLY A 120 -3.34 -2.77 2.38
CA GLY A 120 -3.92 -1.53 2.89
C GLY A 120 -4.81 -1.77 4.11
N ALA A 121 -5.66 -2.79 4.06
CA ALA A 121 -6.50 -3.17 5.20
C ALA A 121 -5.68 -3.73 6.39
N LEU A 122 -4.63 -4.53 6.10
CA LEU A 122 -3.76 -5.11 7.13
C LEU A 122 -2.90 -4.07 7.83
N SER A 123 -2.52 -2.97 7.17
CA SER A 123 -1.77 -1.88 7.81
C SER A 123 -2.57 -1.27 8.98
N TRP A 124 -3.86 -1.08 8.83
CA TRP A 124 -4.76 -0.61 9.88
C TRP A 124 -5.00 -1.64 10.98
N LEU A 125 -5.15 -2.93 10.63
CA LEU A 125 -5.23 -4.00 11.62
C LEU A 125 -3.97 -4.03 12.48
N TYR A 126 -2.78 -3.94 11.87
CA TYR A 126 -1.51 -3.86 12.58
C TYR A 126 -1.48 -2.70 13.58
N ILE A 127 -1.89 -1.49 13.16
CA ILE A 127 -1.98 -0.32 14.04
C ILE A 127 -2.96 -0.59 15.19
N GLY A 128 -4.14 -1.15 14.90
CA GLY A 128 -5.13 -1.52 15.91
C GLY A 128 -4.59 -2.50 16.96
N ILE A 129 -3.82 -3.51 16.52
CA ILE A 129 -3.15 -4.45 17.44
C ILE A 129 -2.12 -3.72 18.30
N ARG A 130 -1.29 -2.85 17.71
CA ARG A 130 -0.30 -2.05 18.45
C ARG A 130 -0.95 -1.12 19.47
N MET A 131 -2.09 -0.56 19.16
CA MET A 131 -2.90 0.28 20.03
C MET A 131 -3.77 -0.52 21.03
N LYS A 132 -3.70 -1.85 21.06
CA LYS A 132 -4.55 -2.77 21.84
C LYS A 132 -6.05 -2.63 21.52
N ARG A 133 -6.37 -2.25 20.30
CA ARG A 133 -7.74 -2.08 19.78
C ARG A 133 -7.91 -2.76 18.40
N PRO A 134 -7.68 -4.08 18.30
CA PRO A 134 -7.65 -4.78 17.01
C PRO A 134 -8.96 -4.69 16.24
N VAL A 135 -10.11 -4.72 16.92
CA VAL A 135 -11.43 -4.58 16.29
C VAL A 135 -11.59 -3.22 15.62
N LEU A 136 -11.14 -2.15 16.29
CA LEU A 136 -11.16 -0.80 15.70
C LEU A 136 -10.24 -0.72 14.48
N GLY A 137 -9.03 -1.28 14.57
CA GLY A 137 -8.09 -1.32 13.45
C GLY A 137 -8.66 -2.09 12.25
N ALA A 138 -9.30 -3.25 12.50
CA ALA A 138 -9.97 -4.03 11.47
C ALA A 138 -11.11 -3.24 10.79
N PHE A 139 -11.95 -2.57 11.58
CA PHE A 139 -13.06 -1.75 11.07
C PHE A 139 -12.55 -0.58 10.22
N ILE A 140 -11.55 0.16 10.71
CA ILE A 140 -10.94 1.26 9.95
C ILE A 140 -10.31 0.74 8.66
N GLY A 141 -9.59 -0.39 8.70
CA GLY A 141 -8.97 -0.99 7.52
C GLY A 141 -9.99 -1.41 6.45
N PHE A 142 -11.15 -1.91 6.87
CA PHE A 142 -12.23 -2.20 5.95
C PHE A 142 -12.79 -0.93 5.29
N ILE A 143 -13.07 0.11 6.09
CA ILE A 143 -13.56 1.41 5.57
C ILE A 143 -12.50 2.07 4.69
N TRP A 144 -11.22 2.04 5.08
CA TRP A 144 -10.12 2.63 4.34
C TRP A 144 -10.07 2.18 2.89
N PHE A 145 -10.23 0.87 2.65
CA PHE A 145 -10.25 0.34 1.29
C PHE A 145 -11.40 0.91 0.45
N PHE A 146 -12.60 1.02 1.05
CA PHE A 146 -13.80 1.52 0.36
C PHE A 146 -13.94 3.04 0.38
N MET A 147 -12.97 3.77 0.93
CA MET A 147 -13.01 5.23 0.86
C MET A 147 -13.07 5.71 -0.59
N PRO A 148 -14.00 6.64 -0.93
CA PRO A 148 -14.13 7.13 -2.30
C PRO A 148 -12.82 7.64 -2.90
N ASN A 149 -11.99 8.31 -2.09
CA ASN A 149 -10.69 8.81 -2.53
C ASN A 149 -9.72 7.68 -2.94
N ASN A 150 -9.74 6.54 -2.24
CA ASN A 150 -8.86 5.41 -2.54
C ASN A 150 -9.33 4.67 -3.79
N LEU A 151 -10.65 4.47 -3.93
CA LEU A 151 -11.24 3.88 -5.12
C LEU A 151 -11.06 4.79 -6.35
N CYS A 152 -11.20 6.11 -6.17
CA CYS A 152 -10.94 7.08 -7.22
C CYS A 152 -9.49 7.03 -7.67
N ALA A 153 -8.52 7.04 -6.75
CA ALA A 153 -7.10 6.94 -7.07
C ALA A 153 -6.77 5.66 -7.84
N LEU A 154 -7.38 4.53 -7.47
CA LEU A 154 -7.10 3.23 -8.07
C LEU A 154 -7.79 3.03 -9.43
N PHE A 155 -9.07 3.40 -9.57
CA PHE A 155 -9.89 3.02 -10.71
C PHE A 155 -10.29 4.18 -11.64
N VAL A 156 -10.29 5.43 -11.16
CA VAL A 156 -10.64 6.62 -11.95
C VAL A 156 -9.40 7.36 -12.41
N GLU A 157 -8.51 7.69 -11.49
CA GLU A 157 -7.20 8.26 -11.82
C GLU A 157 -6.29 7.20 -12.44
N GLY A 158 -6.41 5.94 -11.99
CA GLY A 158 -5.50 4.86 -12.38
C GLY A 158 -4.09 5.04 -11.84
N ASN A 159 -3.93 5.83 -10.77
CA ASN A 159 -2.64 6.15 -10.18
C ASN A 159 -2.17 5.02 -9.26
N LEU A 160 -1.65 3.95 -9.87
CA LEU A 160 -1.20 2.76 -9.15
C LEU A 160 -0.07 3.07 -8.15
N ALA A 161 0.78 4.03 -8.49
CA ALA A 161 1.88 4.46 -7.64
C ALA A 161 1.39 5.12 -6.34
N ARG A 162 0.40 6.01 -6.44
CA ARG A 162 -0.26 6.62 -5.28
C ARG A 162 -1.01 5.57 -4.47
N SER A 163 -1.74 4.67 -5.13
CA SER A 163 -2.49 3.61 -4.47
C SER A 163 -1.58 2.67 -3.65
N LEU A 164 -0.40 2.33 -4.18
CA LEU A 164 0.60 1.56 -3.44
C LEU A 164 1.15 2.35 -2.22
N SER A 165 1.40 3.66 -2.37
CA SER A 165 1.90 4.50 -1.28
C SER A 165 0.91 4.63 -0.11
N MET A 166 -0.39 4.49 -0.37
CA MET A 166 -1.44 4.56 0.65
C MET A 166 -1.38 3.41 1.66
N ILE A 167 -0.68 2.30 1.36
CA ILE A 167 -0.43 1.21 2.33
C ILE A 167 0.50 1.70 3.45
N PHE A 168 1.50 2.51 3.09
CA PHE A 168 2.54 2.96 4.02
C PHE A 168 2.15 4.22 4.79
N LEU A 169 1.22 5.01 4.27
CA LEU A 169 0.78 6.26 4.90
C LEU A 169 0.27 6.09 6.35
N PRO A 170 -0.66 5.16 6.65
CA PRO A 170 -1.12 4.99 8.03
C PRO A 170 0.00 4.52 8.96
N LEU A 171 0.92 3.68 8.49
CA LEU A 171 2.08 3.25 9.26
C LEU A 171 3.00 4.41 9.59
N PHE A 172 3.30 5.26 8.60
CA PHE A 172 4.12 6.46 8.78
C PHE A 172 3.52 7.41 9.81
N ILE A 173 2.25 7.76 9.68
CA ILE A 173 1.56 8.67 10.61
C ILE A 173 1.51 8.08 12.02
N TYR A 174 1.25 6.77 12.14
CA TYR A 174 1.25 6.08 13.42
C TYR A 174 2.62 6.17 14.10
N GLU A 175 3.70 5.83 13.42
CA GLU A 175 5.04 5.84 14.01
C GLU A 175 5.52 7.27 14.35
N VAL A 176 5.18 8.28 13.53
CA VAL A 176 5.42 9.70 13.86
C VAL A 176 4.67 10.08 15.13
N SER A 177 3.37 9.77 15.23
CA SER A 177 2.55 10.10 16.40
C SER A 177 3.09 9.45 17.69
N GLU A 178 3.49 8.20 17.60
CA GLU A 178 4.06 7.47 18.73
C GLU A 178 5.45 7.99 19.09
N TYR A 179 6.27 8.38 18.10
CA TYR A 179 7.57 9.02 18.36
C TYR A 179 7.40 10.36 19.08
N LEU A 180 6.44 11.17 18.69
CA LEU A 180 6.16 12.45 19.35
C LEU A 180 5.73 12.27 20.81
N LYS A 181 5.01 11.17 21.13
CA LYS A 181 4.56 10.86 22.50
C LYS A 181 5.69 10.36 23.40
N ASP A 182 6.47 9.38 22.94
CA ASP A 182 7.42 8.66 23.81
C ASP A 182 8.90 8.99 23.55
N ARG A 183 9.21 9.73 22.48
CA ARG A 183 10.55 10.17 22.05
C ARG A 183 11.58 9.02 21.93
N LYS A 184 11.13 7.79 21.72
CA LYS A 184 12.02 6.64 21.63
C LYS A 184 12.72 6.58 20.29
N VAL A 185 14.05 6.62 20.32
CA VAL A 185 14.92 6.56 19.12
C VAL A 185 14.66 5.33 18.26
N ILE A 186 14.25 4.21 18.88
CA ILE A 186 13.92 2.97 18.15
C ILE A 186 12.78 3.15 17.12
N ARG A 187 11.98 4.20 17.19
CA ARG A 187 10.91 4.49 16.23
C ARG A 187 11.40 5.18 14.97
N ILE A 188 12.55 5.89 15.07
CA ILE A 188 13.10 6.64 13.93
C ILE A 188 13.27 5.77 12.68
N PRO A 189 13.86 4.57 12.74
CA PRO A 189 13.97 3.70 11.57
C PRO A 189 12.61 3.37 10.92
N PHE A 190 11.56 3.15 11.71
CA PHE A 190 10.22 2.83 11.19
C PHE A 190 9.58 4.05 10.51
N VAL A 191 9.74 5.25 11.08
CA VAL A 191 9.35 6.53 10.47
C VAL A 191 10.07 6.71 9.13
N MET A 192 11.40 6.53 9.13
CA MET A 192 12.21 6.68 7.93
C MET A 192 11.85 5.68 6.84
N ILE A 193 11.76 4.39 7.18
CA ILE A 193 11.45 3.32 6.22
C ILE A 193 10.06 3.55 5.60
N SER A 194 9.03 3.83 6.41
CA SER A 194 7.69 4.07 5.87
C SER A 194 7.62 5.29 4.98
N PHE A 195 8.34 6.38 5.32
CA PHE A 195 8.42 7.57 4.47
C PHE A 195 9.19 7.32 3.17
N ILE A 196 10.33 6.61 3.24
CA ILE A 196 11.11 6.22 2.05
C ILE A 196 10.25 5.37 1.11
N LEU A 197 9.46 4.43 1.63
CA LEU A 197 8.57 3.60 0.82
C LEU A 197 7.49 4.45 0.13
N ILE A 198 6.90 5.47 0.82
CA ILE A 198 5.98 6.43 0.19
C ILE A 198 6.69 7.20 -0.93
N ALA A 199 7.90 7.70 -0.69
CA ALA A 199 8.66 8.46 -1.68
C ALA A 199 9.06 7.61 -2.90
N LEU A 200 9.45 6.36 -2.68
CA LEU A 200 9.79 5.41 -3.74
C LEU A 200 8.55 4.94 -4.54
N CYS A 201 7.34 5.06 -3.97
CA CYS A 201 6.11 4.84 -4.72
C CYS A 201 5.74 6.08 -5.54
N HIS A 202 5.63 7.26 -4.89
CA HIS A 202 5.11 8.48 -5.51
C HIS A 202 5.70 9.73 -4.87
N LEU A 203 6.68 10.34 -5.53
CA LEU A 203 7.44 11.46 -4.98
C LEU A 203 6.57 12.69 -4.66
N GLY A 204 5.65 13.06 -5.54
CA GLY A 204 4.72 14.18 -5.31
C GLY A 204 3.80 13.95 -4.11
N TYR A 205 3.32 12.72 -3.92
CA TYR A 205 2.51 12.35 -2.76
C TYR A 205 3.35 12.40 -1.46
N ALA A 206 4.60 11.94 -1.51
CA ALA A 206 5.52 12.04 -0.38
C ALA A 206 5.76 13.50 0.05
N GLY A 207 5.89 14.42 -0.92
CA GLY A 207 6.02 15.85 -0.63
C GLY A 207 4.79 16.42 0.09
N MET A 208 3.58 16.07 -0.35
CA MET A 208 2.34 16.47 0.34
C MET A 208 2.25 15.90 1.76
N VAL A 209 2.60 14.63 1.93
CA VAL A 209 2.62 13.95 3.24
C VAL A 209 3.66 14.59 4.17
N ALA A 210 4.86 14.89 3.66
CA ALA A 210 5.91 15.58 4.44
C ALA A 210 5.45 16.95 4.93
N LEU A 211 4.80 17.74 4.07
CA LEU A 211 4.25 19.05 4.45
C LEU A 211 3.16 18.91 5.52
N ALA A 212 2.23 17.97 5.36
CA ALA A 212 1.17 17.73 6.34
C ALA A 212 1.73 17.30 7.69
N VAL A 213 2.73 16.41 7.71
CA VAL A 213 3.38 15.97 8.95
C VAL A 213 4.22 17.08 9.57
N LEU A 214 4.86 17.94 8.78
CA LEU A 214 5.57 19.11 9.30
C LEU A 214 4.59 20.02 10.07
N VAL A 215 3.43 20.33 9.50
CA VAL A 215 2.39 21.12 10.16
C VAL A 215 1.91 20.41 11.45
N TYR A 216 1.68 19.11 11.40
CA TYR A 216 1.30 18.32 12.58
C TYR A 216 2.37 18.39 13.69
N CYS A 217 3.66 18.29 13.35
CA CYS A 217 4.74 18.41 14.32
C CYS A 217 4.82 19.81 14.94
N ILE A 218 4.63 20.86 14.14
CA ILE A 218 4.61 22.24 14.63
C ILE A 218 3.46 22.46 15.63
N VAL A 219 2.24 22.03 15.27
CA VAL A 219 1.07 22.12 16.17
C VAL A 219 1.34 21.36 17.46
N HIS A 220 1.85 20.14 17.39
CA HIS A 220 2.17 19.34 18.57
C HIS A 220 3.25 19.99 19.46
N MET A 221 4.21 20.73 18.90
CA MET A 221 5.21 21.47 19.70
C MET A 221 4.64 22.73 20.36
N ILE A 222 3.58 23.31 19.79
CA ILE A 222 2.93 24.51 20.37
C ILE A 222 1.98 24.10 21.52
N GLU A 223 1.33 22.94 21.40
CA GLU A 223 0.37 22.45 22.39
C GLU A 223 1.01 21.72 23.60
N GLY A 224 2.23 21.24 23.47
CA GLY A 224 2.96 20.46 24.48
C GLY A 224 4.04 21.24 25.16
#